data_d09acd87a164a621dcb872a430c33745
#
_entry.id   d09acd87a164a621dcb872a430c33745
#
_cell.length_a   1.000
_cell.length_b   1.000
_cell.length_c   1.000
_cell.angle_alpha   90.00
_cell.angle_beta   90.00
_cell.angle_gamma   90.00
#
_symmetry.space_group_name_H-M   'P 1'
#
loop_
_entity.id
_entity.type
_entity.pdbx_description
1 polymer ?
#
loop_
_entity_poly.entity_id
_entity_poly.type
_entity_poly.pdbx_seq_one_letter_code
_entity_poly.pdbx_strand_id
1 'polypeptide(L)'
;IEVLAKMYEWAIERAGHTVGEFLEAHPKFAAYVSGEKQPTIKQLEQFAKSVHVPIAYLLLPEPPKEVSPIPMFRGKAGKGKFDLNVYQTILDVQGKQEWLSDYLAENELDECPFVGKYDISVPVQDMAVIIRNYLGMEIDWMLQFRSPDKAVSFFVEKIESAGICVFSNGVVGNNSHRPLSVDECRGFALVSDTNAPMIFVNNRDSKTAQMFTLAHELTHVLVGVSAGYAGIDGDYQDRVETYCDKVAAEFIVPAILLNKNWTSIDSCAKLFNVSRLVIARRTHDLGLITDAEYRTFFLRYKASLTDNKIQSSGGDFYRTSA
;
A
#
# COMPACT_ATOMS: atom_id res chain seq x y z
N ILE A 1 30.37 8.89 23.09
CA ILE A 1 29.47 9.86 22.44
C ILE A 1 28.32 10.09 23.37
N GLU A 2 28.04 11.35 23.69
CA GLU A 2 26.92 11.69 24.55
C GLU A 2 25.59 11.58 23.76
N VAL A 3 24.66 10.81 24.28
CA VAL A 3 23.30 10.67 23.76
C VAL A 3 22.34 10.89 24.92
N LEU A 4 21.36 11.73 24.73
CA LEU A 4 20.39 12.07 25.76
C LEU A 4 19.44 10.88 26.02
N ALA A 5 19.10 10.61 27.29
CA ALA A 5 18.20 9.51 27.67
C ALA A 5 16.86 9.53 26.88
N LYS A 6 16.26 10.72 26.71
CA LYS A 6 15.02 10.90 25.93
C LYS A 6 15.12 10.43 24.48
N MET A 7 16.33 10.41 23.89
CA MET A 7 16.52 9.93 22.51
C MET A 7 16.50 8.41 22.44
N TYR A 8 17.02 7.72 23.47
CA TYR A 8 16.88 6.27 23.57
C TYR A 8 15.42 5.85 23.77
N GLU A 9 14.72 6.52 24.70
CA GLU A 9 13.31 6.27 24.98
C GLU A 9 12.45 6.47 23.73
N TRP A 10 12.60 7.62 23.07
CA TRP A 10 11.90 7.91 21.82
C TRP A 10 12.17 6.85 20.74
N ALA A 11 13.44 6.46 20.55
CA ALA A 11 13.81 5.50 19.51
C ALA A 11 13.23 4.10 19.78
N ILE A 12 13.20 3.67 21.04
CA ILE A 12 12.60 2.40 21.47
C ILE A 12 11.08 2.44 21.29
N GLU A 13 10.41 3.50 21.76
CA GLU A 13 8.97 3.66 21.61
C GLU A 13 8.54 3.76 20.14
N ARG A 14 9.33 4.47 19.33
CA ARG A 14 9.15 4.56 17.89
C ARG A 14 9.24 3.20 17.20
N ALA A 15 10.13 2.33 17.69
CA ALA A 15 10.25 0.95 17.21
C ALA A 15 9.09 0.03 17.67
N GLY A 16 8.12 0.57 18.44
CA GLY A 16 6.94 -0.17 18.89
C GLY A 16 7.10 -0.92 20.20
N HIS A 17 8.20 -0.71 20.93
CA HIS A 17 8.52 -1.38 22.21
C HIS A 17 8.36 -0.44 23.37
N THR A 18 8.06 -0.97 24.54
CA THR A 18 8.35 -0.28 25.80
C THR A 18 9.84 -0.43 26.12
N VAL A 19 10.38 0.53 26.89
CA VAL A 19 11.81 0.48 27.32
C VAL A 19 12.11 -0.83 28.04
N GLY A 20 11.19 -1.30 28.91
CA GLY A 20 11.35 -2.56 29.66
C GLY A 20 11.46 -3.77 28.73
N GLU A 21 10.47 -3.96 27.83
CA GLU A 21 10.45 -5.07 26.87
C GLU A 21 11.70 -5.08 25.97
N PHE A 22 12.12 -3.89 25.51
CA PHE A 22 13.31 -3.77 24.68
C PHE A 22 14.59 -4.17 25.43
N LEU A 23 14.76 -3.73 26.69
CA LEU A 23 15.93 -4.05 27.49
C LEU A 23 15.97 -5.51 27.96
N GLU A 24 14.83 -6.14 28.19
CA GLU A 24 14.75 -7.60 28.40
C GLU A 24 15.28 -8.38 27.19
N ALA A 25 14.89 -7.98 25.97
CA ALA A 25 15.37 -8.60 24.74
C ALA A 25 16.83 -8.22 24.40
N HIS A 26 17.27 -7.04 24.82
CA HIS A 26 18.57 -6.47 24.50
C HIS A 26 19.32 -5.92 25.72
N PRO A 27 19.68 -6.75 26.73
CA PRO A 27 20.25 -6.30 28.00
C PRO A 27 21.58 -5.56 27.86
N LYS A 28 22.31 -5.79 26.77
CA LYS A 28 23.57 -5.09 26.45
C LYS A 28 23.46 -3.58 26.33
N PHE A 29 22.25 -3.04 26.07
CA PHE A 29 22.02 -1.61 25.93
C PHE A 29 21.58 -0.93 27.22
N ALA A 30 21.32 -1.68 28.32
CA ALA A 30 20.81 -1.13 29.57
C ALA A 30 21.68 -0.01 30.16
N ALA A 31 23.00 -0.19 30.18
CA ALA A 31 23.93 0.80 30.70
C ALA A 31 24.01 2.08 29.88
N TYR A 32 23.64 2.05 28.59
CA TYR A 32 23.58 3.25 27.76
C TYR A 32 22.25 3.99 27.90
N VAL A 33 21.15 3.24 27.98
CA VAL A 33 19.82 3.82 28.18
C VAL A 33 19.67 4.44 29.55
N SER A 34 20.28 3.82 30.62
CA SER A 34 20.31 4.37 31.97
C SER A 34 21.30 5.55 32.17
N GLY A 35 22.16 5.80 31.18
CA GLY A 35 23.20 6.84 31.28
C GLY A 35 24.43 6.46 32.09
N GLU A 36 24.53 5.21 32.60
CA GLU A 36 25.70 4.73 33.36
C GLU A 36 26.98 4.71 32.52
N LYS A 37 26.85 4.48 31.22
CA LYS A 37 27.97 4.44 30.28
C LYS A 37 27.63 5.18 29.00
N GLN A 38 28.62 5.82 28.41
CA GLN A 38 28.53 6.39 27.08
C GLN A 38 28.93 5.35 26.03
N PRO A 39 28.17 5.17 24.96
CA PRO A 39 28.50 4.23 23.91
C PRO A 39 29.66 4.72 23.03
N THR A 40 30.40 3.80 22.46
CA THR A 40 31.24 4.06 21.31
C THR A 40 30.37 4.22 20.05
N ILE A 41 30.93 4.76 18.93
CA ILE A 41 30.22 4.87 17.64
C ILE A 41 29.63 3.50 17.23
N LYS A 42 30.44 2.44 17.28
CA LYS A 42 30.01 1.08 16.92
C LYS A 42 28.83 0.58 17.77
N GLN A 43 28.83 0.88 19.07
CA GLN A 43 27.76 0.46 19.96
C GLN A 43 26.47 1.27 19.71
N LEU A 44 26.62 2.57 19.41
CA LEU A 44 25.50 3.42 19.04
C LEU A 44 24.90 3.01 17.68
N GLU A 45 25.72 2.63 16.70
CA GLU A 45 25.27 2.05 15.43
C GLU A 45 24.48 0.74 15.62
N GLN A 46 24.96 -0.12 16.55
CA GLN A 46 24.24 -1.36 16.86
C GLN A 46 22.88 -1.10 17.51
N PHE A 47 22.81 -0.12 18.42
CA PHE A 47 21.56 0.31 19.00
C PHE A 47 20.63 0.90 17.92
N ALA A 48 21.12 1.84 17.13
CA ALA A 48 20.37 2.48 16.04
C ALA A 48 19.77 1.44 15.06
N LYS A 49 20.54 0.40 14.71
CA LYS A 49 20.06 -0.72 13.90
C LYS A 49 18.97 -1.53 14.58
N SER A 50 19.07 -1.75 15.90
CA SER A 50 18.07 -2.54 16.64
C SER A 50 16.72 -1.84 16.79
N VAL A 51 16.70 -0.49 16.76
CA VAL A 51 15.49 0.35 16.82
C VAL A 51 15.13 0.98 15.47
N HIS A 52 15.84 0.62 14.42
CA HIS A 52 15.59 1.10 13.05
C HIS A 52 15.56 2.64 12.89
N VAL A 53 16.54 3.30 13.52
CA VAL A 53 16.70 4.76 13.48
C VAL A 53 18.04 5.11 12.85
N PRO A 54 18.16 6.13 11.99
CA PRO A 54 19.44 6.65 11.56
C PRO A 54 20.27 7.11 12.80
N ILE A 55 21.56 6.76 12.84
CA ILE A 55 22.42 7.13 13.98
C ILE A 55 22.42 8.64 14.24
N ALA A 56 22.33 9.45 13.18
CA ALA A 56 22.31 10.90 13.29
C ALA A 56 21.13 11.43 14.14
N TYR A 57 19.99 10.75 14.12
CA TYR A 57 18.82 11.14 14.91
C TYR A 57 19.07 11.00 16.41
N LEU A 58 19.87 10.01 16.82
CA LEU A 58 20.22 9.82 18.24
C LEU A 58 21.13 10.91 18.78
N LEU A 59 21.76 11.70 17.89
CA LEU A 59 22.64 12.81 18.25
C LEU A 59 21.92 14.16 18.30
N LEU A 60 20.62 14.17 17.99
CA LEU A 60 19.80 15.40 18.05
C LEU A 60 19.50 15.77 19.51
N PRO A 61 19.33 17.08 19.80
CA PRO A 61 18.94 17.56 21.12
C PRO A 61 17.52 17.19 21.50
N GLU A 62 16.65 16.93 20.51
CA GLU A 62 15.24 16.54 20.69
C GLU A 62 14.80 15.55 19.61
N PRO A 63 13.81 14.69 19.91
CA PRO A 63 13.21 13.82 18.92
C PRO A 63 12.73 14.60 17.69
N PRO A 64 13.06 14.17 16.47
CA PRO A 64 12.57 14.81 15.27
C PRO A 64 11.05 14.71 15.18
N LYS A 65 10.40 15.76 14.70
CA LYS A 65 8.98 15.71 14.36
C LYS A 65 8.81 14.93 13.06
N GLU A 66 8.41 13.68 13.17
CA GLU A 66 8.10 12.87 12.00
C GLU A 66 6.66 13.17 11.55
N VAL A 67 6.54 13.63 10.32
CA VAL A 67 5.24 13.85 9.67
C VAL A 67 5.13 12.83 8.55
N SER A 68 4.07 12.01 8.57
CA SER A 68 3.83 11.11 7.45
C SER A 68 3.55 11.93 6.18
N PRO A 69 4.24 11.66 5.08
CA PRO A 69 3.93 12.29 3.79
C PRO A 69 2.55 11.89 3.26
N ILE A 70 1.99 10.77 3.77
CA ILE A 70 0.65 10.28 3.43
C ILE A 70 -0.17 10.15 4.72
N PRO A 71 -1.17 11.02 4.98
CA PRO A 71 -1.92 11.04 6.26
C PRO A 71 -2.82 9.83 6.52
N MET A 72 -3.17 9.03 5.52
CA MET A 72 -4.19 7.97 5.62
C MET A 72 -3.78 6.74 6.40
N PHE A 73 -2.51 6.53 6.66
CA PHE A 73 -2.06 5.42 7.50
C PHE A 73 -2.27 5.70 9.00
N ARG A 74 -3.36 6.44 9.34
CA ARG A 74 -3.94 6.42 10.67
C ARG A 74 -4.66 5.08 10.80
N GLY A 75 -3.89 4.04 11.15
CA GLY A 75 -4.41 2.69 11.24
C GLY A 75 -5.75 2.62 11.96
N LYS A 76 -6.54 1.62 11.67
CA LYS A 76 -7.81 1.27 12.36
C LYS A 76 -7.68 1.15 13.88
N ALA A 77 -6.47 1.16 14.41
CA ALA A 77 -6.12 1.24 15.82
C ALA A 77 -6.06 2.70 16.29
N GLY A 78 -7.15 3.42 16.30
CA GLY A 78 -7.51 4.68 17.00
C GLY A 78 -6.54 5.46 17.90
N LYS A 79 -5.25 5.31 17.77
CA LYS A 79 -4.19 5.95 18.55
C LYS A 79 -2.95 6.18 17.69
N GLY A 80 -2.96 7.10 16.76
CA GLY A 80 -1.79 7.87 16.30
C GLY A 80 -0.41 7.19 16.10
N LYS A 81 -0.28 5.89 16.23
CA LYS A 81 0.97 5.16 15.99
C LYS A 81 1.00 4.69 14.54
N PHE A 82 1.90 5.28 13.77
CA PHE A 82 2.26 4.77 12.45
C PHE A 82 2.95 3.41 12.59
N ASP A 83 2.62 2.46 11.71
CA ASP A 83 3.48 1.30 11.50
C ASP A 83 4.81 1.81 10.94
N LEU A 84 5.88 1.59 11.69
CA LEU A 84 7.23 2.04 11.32
C LEU A 84 7.69 1.47 9.97
N ASN A 85 7.27 0.24 9.65
CA ASN A 85 7.64 -0.41 8.40
C ASN A 85 6.96 0.27 7.21
N VAL A 86 5.68 0.61 7.36
CA VAL A 86 4.93 1.37 6.35
C VAL A 86 5.52 2.76 6.17
N TYR A 87 5.77 3.47 7.26
CA TYR A 87 6.37 4.81 7.24
C TYR A 87 7.73 4.83 6.50
N GLN A 88 8.63 3.91 6.85
CA GLN A 88 9.93 3.84 6.19
C GLN A 88 9.82 3.44 4.72
N THR A 89 8.85 2.61 4.36
CA THR A 89 8.59 2.25 2.96
C THR A 89 8.10 3.46 2.16
N ILE A 90 7.22 4.29 2.73
CA ILE A 90 6.76 5.53 2.09
C ILE A 90 7.96 6.47 1.84
N LEU A 91 8.80 6.69 2.86
CA LEU A 91 9.99 7.54 2.72
C LEU A 91 10.99 7.00 1.67
N ASP A 92 11.17 5.67 1.59
CA ASP A 92 12.04 5.05 0.58
C ASP A 92 11.52 5.27 -0.84
N VAL A 93 10.20 5.12 -1.05
CA VAL A 93 9.57 5.37 -2.36
C VAL A 93 9.59 6.87 -2.69
N GLN A 94 9.35 7.74 -1.71
CA GLN A 94 9.43 9.18 -1.90
C GLN A 94 10.84 9.65 -2.29
N GLY A 95 11.88 9.14 -1.64
CA GLY A 95 13.25 9.46 -2.03
C GLY A 95 13.60 9.01 -3.45
N LYS A 96 13.03 7.87 -3.91
CA LYS A 96 13.15 7.45 -5.31
C LYS A 96 12.37 8.35 -6.27
N GLN A 97 11.20 8.84 -5.84
CA GLN A 97 10.41 9.78 -6.62
C GLN A 97 11.15 11.11 -6.81
N GLU A 98 11.70 11.66 -5.74
CA GLU A 98 12.49 12.89 -5.77
C GLU A 98 13.69 12.74 -6.73
N TRP A 99 14.45 11.66 -6.58
CA TRP A 99 15.57 11.35 -7.49
C TRP A 99 15.14 11.24 -8.96
N LEU A 100 14.05 10.52 -9.23
CA LEU A 100 13.55 10.36 -10.59
C LEU A 100 13.04 11.68 -11.17
N SER A 101 12.36 12.49 -10.37
CA SER A 101 11.89 13.82 -10.77
C SER A 101 13.05 14.73 -11.16
N ASP A 102 14.11 14.76 -10.35
CA ASP A 102 15.32 15.52 -10.65
C ASP A 102 15.97 15.04 -11.95
N TYR A 103 16.08 13.72 -12.12
CA TYR A 103 16.65 13.12 -13.33
C TYR A 103 15.83 13.45 -14.59
N LEU A 104 14.50 13.40 -14.53
CA LEU A 104 13.63 13.75 -15.65
C LEU A 104 13.78 15.24 -16.03
N ALA A 105 13.81 16.12 -15.01
CA ALA A 105 13.98 17.55 -15.21
C ALA A 105 15.36 17.90 -15.80
N GLU A 106 16.44 17.31 -15.30
CA GLU A 106 17.81 17.53 -15.81
C GLU A 106 18.01 17.05 -17.25
N ASN A 107 17.25 16.04 -17.69
CA ASN A 107 17.34 15.47 -19.04
C ASN A 107 16.23 15.98 -19.99
N GLU A 108 15.44 16.97 -19.58
CA GLU A 108 14.35 17.56 -20.37
C GLU A 108 13.38 16.49 -20.92
N LEU A 109 13.09 15.45 -20.10
CA LEU A 109 12.17 14.37 -20.48
C LEU A 109 10.72 14.77 -20.19
N ASP A 110 9.81 14.24 -21.02
CA ASP A 110 8.39 14.57 -20.97
C ASP A 110 7.75 14.16 -19.63
N GLU A 111 6.86 15.03 -19.15
CA GLU A 111 6.01 14.76 -17.99
C GLU A 111 4.94 13.70 -18.30
N CYS A 112 4.52 12.96 -17.28
CA CYS A 112 3.39 12.05 -17.41
C CYS A 112 2.08 12.86 -17.68
N PRO A 113 1.46 12.74 -18.87
CA PRO A 113 0.50 13.74 -19.37
C PRO A 113 -0.87 13.71 -18.69
N PHE A 114 -1.15 12.76 -17.81
CA PHE A 114 -2.48 12.56 -17.23
C PHE A 114 -2.51 12.64 -15.70
N VAL A 115 -1.41 12.99 -15.05
CA VAL A 115 -1.35 13.20 -13.60
C VAL A 115 -2.22 14.40 -13.22
N GLY A 116 -3.18 14.20 -12.32
CA GLY A 116 -4.06 15.26 -11.84
C GLY A 116 -4.93 15.95 -12.90
N LYS A 117 -5.12 15.30 -14.05
CA LYS A 117 -5.84 15.90 -15.17
C LYS A 117 -7.37 15.81 -15.03
N TYR A 118 -7.85 14.99 -14.15
CA TYR A 118 -9.26 14.71 -13.93
C TYR A 118 -9.62 14.89 -12.47
N ASP A 119 -10.92 15.06 -12.22
CA ASP A 119 -11.47 15.12 -10.87
C ASP A 119 -12.62 14.10 -10.69
N ILE A 120 -13.12 13.97 -9.47
CA ILE A 120 -14.15 12.99 -9.10
C ILE A 120 -15.54 13.30 -9.68
N SER A 121 -15.70 14.38 -10.46
CA SER A 121 -16.95 14.68 -11.20
C SER A 121 -17.07 13.87 -12.50
N VAL A 122 -15.96 13.33 -13.00
CA VAL A 122 -15.99 12.44 -14.17
C VAL A 122 -16.77 11.17 -13.82
N PRO A 123 -17.78 10.77 -14.63
CA PRO A 123 -18.50 9.52 -14.36
C PRO A 123 -17.57 8.32 -14.30
N VAL A 124 -17.84 7.39 -13.37
CA VAL A 124 -16.99 6.21 -13.10
C VAL A 124 -16.69 5.40 -14.37
N GLN A 125 -17.71 5.21 -15.21
CA GLN A 125 -17.58 4.47 -16.46
C GLN A 125 -16.64 5.19 -17.44
N ASP A 126 -16.76 6.51 -17.54
CA ASP A 126 -15.95 7.33 -18.43
C ASP A 126 -14.49 7.35 -17.94
N MET A 127 -14.25 7.45 -16.64
CA MET A 127 -12.90 7.36 -16.06
C MET A 127 -12.27 6.00 -16.36
N ALA A 128 -13.00 4.90 -16.24
CA ALA A 128 -12.49 3.58 -16.59
C ALA A 128 -12.16 3.45 -18.10
N VAL A 129 -12.90 4.13 -18.97
CA VAL A 129 -12.57 4.24 -20.42
C VAL A 129 -11.31 5.07 -20.63
N ILE A 130 -11.20 6.22 -19.96
CA ILE A 130 -10.03 7.09 -20.01
C ILE A 130 -8.77 6.31 -19.61
N ILE A 131 -8.80 5.58 -18.48
CA ILE A 131 -7.69 4.74 -18.03
C ILE A 131 -7.30 3.73 -19.11
N ARG A 132 -8.27 3.00 -19.68
CA ARG A 132 -8.00 2.03 -20.73
C ARG A 132 -7.33 2.67 -21.96
N ASN A 133 -7.79 3.84 -22.37
CA ASN A 133 -7.23 4.57 -23.51
C ASN A 133 -5.76 4.98 -23.26
N TYR A 134 -5.43 5.50 -22.07
CA TYR A 134 -4.05 5.84 -21.75
C TYR A 134 -3.13 4.63 -21.70
N LEU A 135 -3.65 3.49 -21.25
CA LEU A 135 -2.88 2.25 -21.15
C LEU A 135 -2.87 1.42 -22.44
N GLY A 136 -3.64 1.83 -23.47
CA GLY A 136 -3.81 1.04 -24.70
C GLY A 136 -4.40 -0.33 -24.42
N MET A 137 -5.44 -0.41 -23.57
CA MET A 137 -6.06 -1.66 -23.13
C MET A 137 -7.52 -1.76 -23.59
N GLU A 138 -7.91 -2.96 -24.02
CA GLU A 138 -9.30 -3.25 -24.39
C GLU A 138 -10.18 -3.48 -23.16
N ILE A 139 -11.50 -3.35 -23.33
CA ILE A 139 -12.45 -3.51 -22.21
C ILE A 139 -12.43 -4.92 -21.61
N ASP A 140 -12.11 -5.93 -22.40
CA ASP A 140 -12.10 -7.34 -22.03
C ASP A 140 -10.70 -7.88 -21.70
N TRP A 141 -9.72 -7.01 -21.51
CA TRP A 141 -8.32 -7.39 -21.30
C TRP A 141 -8.13 -8.45 -20.20
N MET A 142 -8.93 -8.39 -19.11
CA MET A 142 -8.88 -9.36 -18.01
C MET A 142 -9.22 -10.80 -18.45
N LEU A 143 -10.08 -10.94 -19.45
CA LEU A 143 -10.53 -12.25 -19.92
C LEU A 143 -9.48 -12.99 -20.75
N GLN A 144 -8.41 -12.30 -21.16
CA GLN A 144 -7.31 -12.87 -21.95
C GLN A 144 -6.34 -13.70 -21.10
N PHE A 145 -6.39 -13.56 -19.78
CA PHE A 145 -5.45 -14.23 -18.87
C PHE A 145 -6.10 -15.39 -18.12
N ARG A 146 -5.37 -16.50 -18.02
CA ARG A 146 -5.80 -17.69 -17.26
C ARG A 146 -5.33 -17.69 -15.81
N SER A 147 -4.48 -16.75 -15.43
CA SER A 147 -3.98 -16.63 -14.06
C SER A 147 -3.84 -15.18 -13.63
N PRO A 148 -4.14 -14.86 -12.37
CA PRO A 148 -3.98 -13.50 -11.84
C PRO A 148 -2.54 -12.98 -11.94
N ASP A 149 -1.53 -13.84 -11.82
CA ASP A 149 -0.11 -13.44 -11.91
C ASP A 149 0.21 -12.80 -13.26
N LYS A 150 -0.22 -13.44 -14.35
CA LYS A 150 0.00 -12.92 -15.71
C LYS A 150 -0.78 -11.63 -15.95
N ALA A 151 -1.99 -11.54 -15.43
CA ALA A 151 -2.80 -10.34 -15.53
C ALA A 151 -2.17 -9.16 -14.77
N VAL A 152 -1.63 -9.38 -13.55
CA VAL A 152 -0.91 -8.36 -12.79
C VAL A 152 0.34 -7.90 -13.54
N SER A 153 1.16 -8.84 -14.03
CA SER A 153 2.40 -8.50 -14.76
C SER A 153 2.11 -7.67 -16.01
N PHE A 154 1.09 -8.04 -16.78
CA PHE A 154 0.65 -7.28 -17.94
C PHE A 154 0.15 -5.87 -17.55
N PHE A 155 -0.62 -5.76 -16.47
CA PHE A 155 -1.14 -4.48 -16.03
C PHE A 155 -0.01 -3.55 -15.54
N VAL A 156 0.96 -4.08 -14.79
CA VAL A 156 2.16 -3.33 -14.38
C VAL A 156 2.92 -2.84 -15.61
N GLU A 157 3.19 -3.70 -16.60
CA GLU A 157 3.86 -3.32 -17.85
C GLU A 157 3.14 -2.16 -18.56
N LYS A 158 1.80 -2.20 -18.59
CA LYS A 158 0.99 -1.13 -19.19
C LYS A 158 1.08 0.19 -18.42
N ILE A 159 1.04 0.13 -17.10
CA ILE A 159 1.21 1.30 -16.23
C ILE A 159 2.60 1.92 -16.43
N GLU A 160 3.65 1.09 -16.43
CA GLU A 160 5.03 1.56 -16.61
C GLU A 160 5.26 2.11 -18.02
N SER A 161 4.67 1.49 -19.05
CA SER A 161 4.72 2.01 -20.43
C SER A 161 4.02 3.37 -20.59
N ALA A 162 3.12 3.71 -19.69
CA ALA A 162 2.44 5.01 -19.66
C ALA A 162 3.22 6.07 -18.82
N GLY A 163 4.42 5.75 -18.32
CA GLY A 163 5.28 6.68 -17.59
C GLY A 163 5.06 6.73 -16.07
N ILE A 164 4.37 5.75 -15.49
CA ILE A 164 4.16 5.62 -14.05
C ILE A 164 5.03 4.51 -13.50
N CYS A 165 5.93 4.81 -12.54
CA CYS A 165 6.75 3.77 -11.93
C CYS A 165 5.95 2.93 -10.93
N VAL A 166 6.08 1.60 -11.02
CA VAL A 166 5.42 0.66 -10.09
C VAL A 166 6.47 -0.04 -9.23
N PHE A 167 6.38 0.15 -7.91
CA PHE A 167 7.20 -0.57 -6.94
C PHE A 167 6.38 -1.67 -6.28
N SER A 168 6.92 -2.89 -6.28
CA SER A 168 6.30 -4.05 -5.66
C SER A 168 7.25 -4.66 -4.64
N ASN A 169 6.92 -4.55 -3.34
CA ASN A 169 7.72 -5.11 -2.27
C ASN A 169 6.82 -5.54 -1.09
N GLY A 170 7.26 -6.52 -0.33
CA GLY A 170 6.57 -7.02 0.87
C GLY A 170 7.39 -6.90 2.15
N VAL A 171 8.54 -6.22 2.08
CA VAL A 171 9.47 -6.00 3.19
C VAL A 171 10.02 -4.59 3.14
N VAL A 172 10.50 -4.07 4.27
CA VAL A 172 11.16 -2.76 4.30
C VAL A 172 12.54 -2.86 3.63
N GLY A 173 12.75 -2.12 2.57
CA GLY A 173 13.97 -2.19 1.77
C GLY A 173 14.20 -3.63 1.28
N ASN A 174 15.34 -4.24 1.66
CA ASN A 174 15.67 -5.63 1.38
C ASN A 174 15.72 -6.49 2.64
N ASN A 175 15.05 -6.07 3.73
CA ASN A 175 15.11 -6.77 5.01
C ASN A 175 13.92 -7.72 5.19
N SER A 176 14.14 -9.01 4.96
CA SER A 176 13.12 -10.07 5.11
C SER A 176 12.58 -10.22 6.54
N HIS A 177 13.31 -9.71 7.56
CA HIS A 177 12.87 -9.71 8.96
C HIS A 177 11.92 -8.55 9.28
N ARG A 178 11.65 -7.68 8.31
CA ARG A 178 10.75 -6.54 8.45
C ARG A 178 9.62 -6.61 7.41
N PRO A 179 8.70 -7.58 7.55
CA PRO A 179 7.60 -7.72 6.63
C PRO A 179 6.62 -6.55 6.74
N LEU A 180 6.03 -6.16 5.60
CA LEU A 180 4.92 -5.22 5.56
C LEU A 180 3.62 -5.96 5.85
N SER A 181 2.82 -5.42 6.77
CA SER A 181 1.47 -5.91 7.03
C SER A 181 0.53 -5.50 5.90
N VAL A 182 -0.18 -6.46 5.31
CA VAL A 182 -1.22 -6.20 4.31
C VAL A 182 -2.43 -5.48 4.94
N ASP A 183 -2.69 -5.71 6.23
CA ASP A 183 -3.78 -5.05 6.96
C ASP A 183 -3.47 -3.57 7.19
N GLU A 184 -2.18 -3.19 7.27
CA GLU A 184 -1.73 -1.81 7.47
C GLU A 184 -1.51 -1.07 6.14
N CYS A 185 -0.96 -1.74 5.12
CA CYS A 185 -0.68 -1.13 3.82
C CYS A 185 -0.80 -2.16 2.69
N ARG A 186 -1.75 -1.96 1.79
CA ARG A 186 -1.89 -2.72 0.54
C ARG A 186 -1.17 -2.06 -0.63
N GLY A 187 -1.18 -0.74 -0.66
CA GLY A 187 -0.53 0.10 -1.65
C GLY A 187 -0.72 1.57 -1.34
N PHE A 188 -0.09 2.40 -2.12
CA PHE A 188 -0.27 3.85 -2.13
C PHE A 188 0.25 4.45 -3.44
N ALA A 189 -0.31 5.58 -3.84
CA ALA A 189 0.21 6.40 -4.91
C ALA A 189 0.91 7.63 -4.33
N LEU A 190 2.09 7.96 -4.86
CA LEU A 190 2.74 9.24 -4.67
C LEU A 190 2.48 10.07 -5.92
N VAL A 191 1.58 11.03 -5.75
CA VAL A 191 1.24 12.04 -6.74
C VAL A 191 1.66 13.36 -6.12
N SER A 192 2.74 13.91 -6.55
CA SER A 192 3.20 15.25 -6.16
C SER A 192 3.28 16.12 -7.40
N ASP A 193 3.62 17.38 -7.24
CA ASP A 193 3.89 18.32 -8.35
C ASP A 193 5.11 17.89 -9.20
N THR A 194 5.56 16.65 -9.00
CA THR A 194 6.68 16.07 -9.73
C THR A 194 6.20 15.31 -10.95
N ASN A 195 7.01 15.33 -11.99
CA ASN A 195 6.79 14.60 -13.24
C ASN A 195 6.92 13.08 -13.12
N ALA A 196 7.13 12.57 -11.91
CA ALA A 196 7.43 11.17 -11.61
C ALA A 196 6.36 10.52 -10.72
N PRO A 197 5.14 10.25 -11.24
CA PRO A 197 4.13 9.54 -10.47
C PRO A 197 4.59 8.12 -10.15
N MET A 198 4.36 7.69 -8.90
CA MET A 198 4.74 6.36 -8.43
C MET A 198 3.59 5.65 -7.75
N ILE A 199 3.48 4.35 -8.00
CA ILE A 199 2.55 3.45 -7.31
C ILE A 199 3.36 2.40 -6.56
N PHE A 200 3.09 2.23 -5.29
CA PHE A 200 3.59 1.14 -4.48
C PHE A 200 2.50 0.10 -4.25
N VAL A 201 2.87 -1.19 -4.36
CA VAL A 201 1.97 -2.32 -4.05
C VAL A 201 2.67 -3.32 -3.14
N ASN A 202 2.01 -3.69 -2.05
CA ASN A 202 2.49 -4.74 -1.16
C ASN A 202 2.33 -6.12 -1.81
N ASN A 203 3.45 -6.74 -2.20
CA ASN A 203 3.44 -8.03 -2.90
C ASN A 203 3.14 -9.24 -2.01
N ARG A 204 2.97 -9.04 -0.70
CA ARG A 204 2.48 -10.06 0.23
C ARG A 204 0.97 -10.28 0.12
N ASP A 205 0.25 -9.34 -0.48
CA ASP A 205 -1.17 -9.52 -0.76
C ASP A 205 -1.37 -10.49 -1.94
N SER A 206 -2.57 -11.07 -2.02
CA SER A 206 -2.92 -11.94 -3.15
C SER A 206 -2.85 -11.19 -4.48
N LYS A 207 -2.53 -11.89 -5.57
CA LYS A 207 -2.45 -11.27 -6.90
C LYS A 207 -3.77 -10.62 -7.33
N THR A 208 -4.89 -11.20 -6.95
CA THR A 208 -6.22 -10.62 -7.19
C THR A 208 -6.44 -9.32 -6.42
N ALA A 209 -5.91 -9.20 -5.21
CA ALA A 209 -5.97 -7.97 -4.43
C ALA A 209 -4.98 -6.91 -4.94
N GLN A 210 -3.74 -7.32 -5.31
CA GLN A 210 -2.76 -6.44 -5.96
C GLN A 210 -3.33 -5.80 -7.23
N MET A 211 -4.10 -6.54 -8.03
CA MET A 211 -4.79 -6.03 -9.21
C MET A 211 -5.72 -4.86 -8.87
N PHE A 212 -6.57 -5.07 -7.85
CA PHE A 212 -7.50 -4.04 -7.41
C PHE A 212 -6.77 -2.82 -6.84
N THR A 213 -5.73 -3.04 -6.03
CA THR A 213 -4.89 -1.97 -5.48
C THR A 213 -4.24 -1.15 -6.60
N LEU A 214 -3.64 -1.80 -7.61
CA LEU A 214 -3.06 -1.10 -8.77
C LEU A 214 -4.08 -0.19 -9.48
N ALA A 215 -5.29 -0.67 -9.73
CA ALA A 215 -6.33 0.13 -10.40
C ALA A 215 -6.84 1.28 -9.53
N HIS A 216 -6.91 1.07 -8.22
CA HIS A 216 -7.27 2.08 -7.23
C HIS A 216 -6.22 3.19 -7.19
N GLU A 217 -4.93 2.83 -7.02
CA GLU A 217 -3.82 3.78 -6.94
C GLU A 217 -3.60 4.52 -8.28
N LEU A 218 -3.83 3.85 -9.40
CA LEU A 218 -3.79 4.48 -10.71
C LEU A 218 -4.88 5.57 -10.84
N THR A 219 -6.05 5.35 -10.26
CA THR A 219 -7.11 6.36 -10.23
C THR A 219 -6.68 7.58 -9.42
N HIS A 220 -6.00 7.38 -8.29
CA HIS A 220 -5.40 8.47 -7.52
C HIS A 220 -4.42 9.30 -8.34
N VAL A 221 -3.60 8.65 -9.19
CA VAL A 221 -2.68 9.36 -10.10
C VAL A 221 -3.44 10.25 -11.08
N LEU A 222 -4.53 9.77 -11.69
CA LEU A 222 -5.31 10.55 -12.64
C LEU A 222 -6.05 11.73 -11.97
N VAL A 223 -6.51 11.53 -10.73
CA VAL A 223 -7.19 12.56 -9.94
C VAL A 223 -6.20 13.57 -9.34
N GLY A 224 -4.90 13.23 -9.27
CA GLY A 224 -3.87 14.10 -8.72
C GLY A 224 -3.89 14.20 -7.20
N VAL A 225 -4.46 13.22 -6.52
CA VAL A 225 -4.59 13.20 -5.06
C VAL A 225 -3.93 11.94 -4.54
N SER A 226 -2.76 12.09 -3.91
CA SER A 226 -2.17 10.99 -3.14
C SER A 226 -3.16 10.53 -2.08
N ALA A 227 -3.27 9.23 -1.88
CA ALA A 227 -4.09 8.67 -0.81
C ALA A 227 -3.73 9.37 0.51
N GLY A 228 -4.68 10.11 1.10
CA GLY A 228 -4.47 10.77 2.38
C GLY A 228 -3.65 12.05 2.42
N TYR A 229 -3.67 12.86 1.39
CA TYR A 229 -2.96 14.15 1.38
C TYR A 229 -3.39 15.06 2.55
N ALA A 230 -2.41 15.50 3.37
CA ALA A 230 -2.65 16.40 4.49
C ALA A 230 -3.10 17.77 3.98
N GLY A 231 -4.31 18.19 4.31
CA GLY A 231 -4.87 19.49 3.91
C GLY A 231 -6.16 19.41 3.11
N ILE A 232 -6.60 18.20 2.76
CA ILE A 232 -7.93 17.99 2.16
C ILE A 232 -8.93 17.73 3.28
N ASP A 233 -10.13 18.31 3.14
CA ASP A 233 -11.27 18.04 4.03
C ASP A 233 -11.57 16.54 4.08
N GLY A 234 -11.78 15.99 5.28
CA GLY A 234 -12.02 14.55 5.48
C GLY A 234 -13.19 14.02 4.64
N ASP A 235 -14.25 14.78 4.49
CA ASP A 235 -15.41 14.41 3.66
C ASP A 235 -15.06 14.34 2.16
N TYR A 236 -14.18 15.22 1.69
CA TYR A 236 -13.72 15.14 0.29
C TYR A 236 -12.85 13.92 0.08
N GLN A 237 -11.98 13.61 1.02
CA GLN A 237 -11.11 12.45 0.98
C GLN A 237 -11.90 11.14 0.94
N ASP A 238 -12.90 10.97 1.79
CA ASP A 238 -13.77 9.78 1.78
C ASP A 238 -14.51 9.63 0.44
N ARG A 239 -14.86 10.75 -0.21
CA ARG A 239 -15.43 10.74 -1.55
C ARG A 239 -14.43 10.33 -2.62
N VAL A 240 -13.18 10.79 -2.55
CA VAL A 240 -12.09 10.38 -3.46
C VAL A 240 -11.85 8.88 -3.33
N GLU A 241 -11.70 8.36 -2.12
CA GLU A 241 -11.49 6.92 -1.87
C GLU A 241 -12.65 6.08 -2.42
N THR A 242 -13.88 6.49 -2.12
CA THR A 242 -15.08 5.83 -2.64
C THR A 242 -15.13 5.86 -4.19
N TYR A 243 -14.71 6.96 -4.77
CA TYR A 243 -14.64 7.13 -6.22
C TYR A 243 -13.57 6.20 -6.82
N CYS A 244 -12.36 6.18 -6.27
CA CYS A 244 -11.26 5.32 -6.70
C CYS A 244 -11.65 3.83 -6.62
N ASP A 245 -12.31 3.41 -5.54
CA ASP A 245 -12.86 2.06 -5.39
C ASP A 245 -13.84 1.69 -6.53
N LYS A 246 -14.76 2.60 -6.86
CA LYS A 246 -15.75 2.39 -7.92
C LYS A 246 -15.12 2.34 -9.31
N VAL A 247 -14.15 3.22 -9.58
CA VAL A 247 -13.41 3.23 -10.84
C VAL A 247 -12.58 1.96 -10.99
N ALA A 248 -11.86 1.55 -9.95
CA ALA A 248 -11.11 0.30 -9.95
C ALA A 248 -12.01 -0.91 -10.24
N ALA A 249 -13.19 -0.97 -9.60
CA ALA A 249 -14.16 -2.02 -9.83
C ALA A 249 -14.70 -2.03 -11.28
N GLU A 250 -14.99 -0.86 -11.86
CA GLU A 250 -15.46 -0.74 -13.26
C GLU A 250 -14.34 -1.03 -14.26
N PHE A 251 -13.11 -0.64 -13.96
CA PHE A 251 -11.96 -0.90 -14.80
C PHE A 251 -11.65 -2.40 -14.91
N ILE A 252 -11.67 -3.11 -13.77
CA ILE A 252 -11.32 -4.54 -13.69
C ILE A 252 -12.51 -5.43 -14.05
N VAL A 253 -13.72 -5.08 -13.60
CA VAL A 253 -14.95 -5.83 -13.82
C VAL A 253 -16.00 -4.90 -14.44
N PRO A 254 -15.89 -4.61 -15.74
CA PRO A 254 -16.84 -3.72 -16.43
C PRO A 254 -18.28 -4.24 -16.31
N ALA A 255 -19.21 -3.34 -15.97
CA ALA A 255 -20.62 -3.69 -15.78
C ALA A 255 -21.22 -4.41 -16.99
N ILE A 256 -20.89 -3.95 -18.20
CA ILE A 256 -21.39 -4.56 -19.44
C ILE A 256 -20.90 -6.00 -19.61
N LEU A 257 -19.64 -6.29 -19.27
CA LEU A 257 -19.10 -7.63 -19.38
C LEU A 257 -19.59 -8.54 -18.26
N LEU A 258 -19.73 -8.01 -17.03
CA LEU A 258 -20.28 -8.78 -15.93
C LEU A 258 -21.73 -9.17 -16.19
N ASN A 259 -22.57 -8.23 -16.63
CA ASN A 259 -23.97 -8.52 -16.97
C ASN A 259 -24.08 -9.60 -18.07
N LYS A 260 -23.23 -9.52 -19.11
CA LYS A 260 -23.22 -10.49 -20.21
C LYS A 260 -22.81 -11.89 -19.76
N ASN A 261 -21.89 -12.00 -18.80
CA ASN A 261 -21.28 -13.26 -18.36
C ASN A 261 -21.78 -13.72 -16.99
N TRP A 262 -22.78 -13.06 -16.42
CA TRP A 262 -23.26 -13.38 -15.08
C TRP A 262 -23.84 -14.78 -15.00
N THR A 263 -23.28 -15.59 -14.11
CA THR A 263 -23.76 -16.94 -13.80
C THR A 263 -23.72 -17.20 -12.30
N SER A 264 -22.56 -16.98 -11.67
CA SER A 264 -22.36 -17.11 -10.24
C SER A 264 -21.12 -16.32 -9.80
N ILE A 265 -21.04 -16.00 -8.51
CA ILE A 265 -19.87 -15.32 -7.93
C ILE A 265 -18.58 -16.09 -8.22
N ASP A 266 -18.59 -17.42 -8.05
CA ASP A 266 -17.40 -18.26 -8.22
C ASP A 266 -16.93 -18.31 -9.70
N SER A 267 -17.86 -18.44 -10.63
CA SER A 267 -17.54 -18.48 -12.05
C SER A 267 -17.00 -17.13 -12.56
N CYS A 268 -17.66 -16.05 -12.16
CA CYS A 268 -17.21 -14.70 -12.53
C CYS A 268 -15.87 -14.33 -11.86
N ALA A 269 -15.62 -14.73 -10.62
CA ALA A 269 -14.33 -14.51 -9.96
C ALA A 269 -13.18 -15.17 -10.72
N LYS A 270 -13.37 -16.39 -11.21
CA LYS A 270 -12.39 -17.08 -12.06
C LYS A 270 -12.24 -16.41 -13.42
N LEU A 271 -13.37 -16.04 -14.05
CA LEU A 271 -13.37 -15.42 -15.39
C LEU A 271 -12.62 -14.08 -15.40
N PHE A 272 -12.86 -13.22 -14.42
CA PHE A 272 -12.25 -11.90 -14.30
C PHE A 272 -10.93 -11.88 -13.50
N ASN A 273 -10.41 -13.02 -13.08
CA ASN A 273 -9.19 -13.12 -12.26
C ASN A 273 -9.21 -12.25 -11.00
N VAL A 274 -10.36 -12.11 -10.35
CA VAL A 274 -10.55 -11.31 -9.14
C VAL A 274 -11.00 -12.16 -7.96
N SER A 275 -10.99 -11.58 -6.76
CA SER A 275 -11.51 -12.28 -5.59
C SER A 275 -13.04 -12.43 -5.66
N ARG A 276 -13.56 -13.48 -5.00
CA ARG A 276 -15.01 -13.69 -4.83
C ARG A 276 -15.70 -12.48 -4.19
N LEU A 277 -14.99 -11.80 -3.29
CA LEU A 277 -15.51 -10.60 -2.61
C LEU A 277 -15.68 -9.43 -3.58
N VAL A 278 -14.75 -9.22 -4.51
CA VAL A 278 -14.87 -8.19 -5.55
C VAL A 278 -16.10 -8.44 -6.40
N ILE A 279 -16.31 -9.67 -6.87
CA ILE A 279 -17.52 -10.00 -7.67
C ILE A 279 -18.80 -9.83 -6.83
N ALA A 280 -18.82 -10.33 -5.59
CA ALA A 280 -19.99 -10.20 -4.73
C ALA A 280 -20.38 -8.73 -4.51
N ARG A 281 -19.40 -7.86 -4.23
CA ARG A 281 -19.64 -6.43 -4.06
C ARG A 281 -20.10 -5.81 -5.38
N ARG A 282 -19.42 -6.12 -6.48
CA ARG A 282 -19.76 -5.57 -7.79
C ARG A 282 -21.16 -5.97 -8.26
N THR A 283 -21.54 -7.23 -8.07
CA THR A 283 -22.89 -7.72 -8.40
C THR A 283 -23.98 -7.11 -7.52
N HIS A 284 -23.69 -6.87 -6.26
CA HIS A 284 -24.57 -6.12 -5.38
C HIS A 284 -24.75 -4.67 -5.82
N ASP A 285 -23.65 -3.95 -6.13
CA ASP A 285 -23.67 -2.57 -6.61
C ASP A 285 -24.45 -2.41 -7.92
N LEU A 286 -24.45 -3.45 -8.77
CA LEU A 286 -25.19 -3.50 -10.04
C LEU A 286 -26.63 -4.06 -9.88
N GLY A 287 -27.05 -4.43 -8.69
CA GLY A 287 -28.38 -4.99 -8.44
C GLY A 287 -28.59 -6.42 -8.97
N LEU A 288 -27.51 -7.15 -9.31
CA LEU A 288 -27.58 -8.54 -9.76
C LEU A 288 -27.82 -9.53 -8.63
N ILE A 289 -27.50 -9.15 -7.41
CA ILE A 289 -27.83 -9.86 -6.18
C ILE A 289 -28.46 -8.90 -5.18
N THR A 290 -29.32 -9.40 -4.32
CA THR A 290 -29.99 -8.63 -3.27
C THR A 290 -29.07 -8.36 -2.07
N ASP A 291 -29.44 -7.39 -1.23
CA ASP A 291 -28.78 -7.13 0.06
C ASP A 291 -28.68 -8.38 0.94
N ALA A 292 -29.73 -9.20 0.97
CA ALA A 292 -29.79 -10.41 1.78
C ALA A 292 -28.79 -11.47 1.28
N GLU A 293 -28.67 -11.63 -0.05
CA GLU A 293 -27.71 -12.55 -0.67
C GLU A 293 -26.28 -12.08 -0.44
N TYR A 294 -26.01 -10.76 -0.61
CA TYR A 294 -24.70 -10.18 -0.33
C TYR A 294 -24.29 -10.37 1.14
N ARG A 295 -25.18 -10.05 2.10
CA ARG A 295 -24.91 -10.25 3.54
C ARG A 295 -24.62 -11.72 3.87
N THR A 296 -25.41 -12.64 3.31
CA THR A 296 -25.22 -14.07 3.50
C THR A 296 -23.86 -14.53 2.96
N PHE A 297 -23.50 -14.08 1.76
CA PHE A 297 -22.19 -14.35 1.17
C PHE A 297 -21.07 -13.79 2.06
N PHE A 298 -21.18 -12.54 2.48
CA PHE A 298 -20.14 -11.86 3.26
C PHE A 298 -19.88 -12.54 4.61
N LEU A 299 -20.92 -12.99 5.31
CA LEU A 299 -20.80 -13.72 6.56
C LEU A 299 -20.06 -15.05 6.37
N ARG A 300 -20.42 -15.81 5.33
CA ARG A 300 -19.74 -17.08 5.00
C ARG A 300 -18.29 -16.86 4.59
N TYR A 301 -18.03 -15.83 3.79
CA TYR A 301 -16.69 -15.47 3.36
C TYR A 301 -15.80 -15.09 4.56
N LYS A 302 -16.32 -14.28 5.49
CA LYS A 302 -15.61 -13.90 6.72
C LYS A 302 -15.30 -15.10 7.62
N ALA A 303 -16.24 -16.01 7.78
CA ALA A 303 -16.03 -17.26 8.54
C ALA A 303 -14.90 -18.09 7.91
N SER A 304 -14.89 -18.27 6.58
CA SER A 304 -13.85 -19.02 5.89
C SER A 304 -12.44 -18.43 6.04
N LEU A 305 -12.30 -17.10 6.17
CA LEU A 305 -11.01 -16.45 6.41
C LEU A 305 -10.49 -16.75 7.83
N THR A 306 -11.39 -16.85 8.81
CA THR A 306 -11.03 -17.16 10.20
C THR A 306 -10.56 -18.60 10.32
N ASP A 307 -11.24 -19.55 9.67
CA ASP A 307 -10.86 -20.95 9.66
C ASP A 307 -9.50 -21.18 8.97
N ASN A 308 -9.23 -20.48 7.87
CA ASN A 308 -7.93 -20.55 7.17
C ASN A 308 -6.78 -19.96 8.01
N LYS A 309 -7.01 -18.89 8.79
CA LYS A 309 -6.01 -18.35 9.73
C LYS A 309 -5.69 -19.36 10.86
N ILE A 310 -6.66 -20.11 11.34
CA ILE A 310 -6.46 -21.14 12.36
C ILE A 310 -5.65 -22.33 11.78
N GLN A 311 -5.92 -22.74 10.56
CA GLN A 311 -5.18 -23.83 9.89
C GLN A 311 -3.75 -23.42 9.48
N SER A 312 -3.50 -22.15 9.15
CA SER A 312 -2.17 -21.65 8.77
C SER A 312 -1.26 -21.33 9.96
N SER A 313 -1.76 -21.33 11.20
CA SER A 313 -0.95 -21.20 12.41
C SER A 313 -0.20 -22.49 12.80
N GLY A 314 -0.47 -23.61 12.15
CA GLY A 314 0.33 -24.84 12.18
C GLY A 314 1.41 -24.77 11.09
N GLY A 315 2.67 -24.47 11.49
CA GLY A 315 3.77 -24.16 10.61
C GLY A 315 3.94 -25.07 9.40
N ASP A 316 3.77 -24.49 8.22
CA ASP A 316 4.22 -25.10 6.96
C ASP A 316 5.52 -24.38 6.52
N PHE A 317 6.62 -24.83 7.09
CA PHE A 317 7.98 -24.34 6.81
C PHE A 317 8.37 -24.51 5.33
N TYR A 318 7.69 -25.36 4.58
CA TYR A 318 8.00 -25.68 3.19
C TYR A 318 7.35 -24.75 2.15
N ARG A 319 6.44 -23.86 2.53
CA ARG A 319 5.77 -22.92 1.61
C ARG A 319 6.49 -21.58 1.42
N THR A 320 7.54 -21.30 2.17
CA THR A 320 8.33 -20.06 2.10
C THR A 320 9.66 -20.19 1.37
N SER A 321 9.95 -21.36 0.78
CA SER A 321 11.23 -21.64 0.09
C SER A 321 11.05 -22.14 -1.35
N ALA A 322 10.01 -21.71 -2.05
CA ALA A 322 9.85 -21.98 -3.48
C ALA A 322 9.62 -20.69 -4.26
#